data_efdbb4a438d1cc94e2625ee59d141915
#
_entry.id   efdbb4a438d1cc94e2625ee59d141915
#
_cell.length_a   1.000
_cell.length_b   1.000
_cell.length_c   1.000
_cell.angle_alpha   90.00
_cell.angle_beta   90.00
_cell.angle_gamma   90.00
#
_symmetry.space_group_name_H-M   'P 1'
#
loop_
_entity.id
_entity.type
_entity.pdbx_description
1 polymer ?
#
loop_
_entity_poly.entity_id
_entity_poly.type
_entity_poly.pdbx_seq_one_letter_code
_entity_poly.pdbx_strand_id
1 'polypeptide(L)'
;MIIPGSPEMKSQLEAVFDLEISAAMFKETAQQYSCVDRVIPEAEWMKRAPYVHAINKLKKEKDAVILAHNYMTPDIYHGVADIVGDSLQLAIEATRVKESVII
;
A
#
# COMPACT_ATOMS: atom_id res chain seq x y z
N MET A 1 17.47 2.20 -17.52
CA MET A 1 16.18 1.77 -16.95
C MET A 1 16.43 0.93 -15.70
N ILE A 2 15.70 1.22 -14.63
CA ILE A 2 15.80 0.43 -13.40
C ILE A 2 14.88 -0.77 -13.50
N ILE A 3 15.43 -1.97 -13.29
CA ILE A 3 14.66 -3.21 -13.32
C ILE A 3 13.99 -3.40 -11.95
N PRO A 4 12.66 -3.60 -11.89
CA PRO A 4 11.97 -3.84 -10.61
C PRO A 4 12.58 -5.00 -9.82
N GLY A 5 12.84 -4.77 -8.53
CA GLY A 5 13.47 -5.76 -7.66
C GLY A 5 14.97 -5.92 -7.82
N SER A 6 15.61 -5.16 -8.72
CA SER A 6 17.07 -5.20 -8.93
C SER A 6 17.82 -4.54 -7.76
N PRO A 7 19.14 -4.83 -7.59
CA PRO A 7 19.95 -4.12 -6.60
C PRO A 7 19.97 -2.61 -6.79
N GLU A 8 19.90 -2.14 -8.02
CA GLU A 8 19.84 -0.70 -8.33
C GLU A 8 18.56 -0.06 -7.80
N MET A 9 17.43 -0.69 -8.07
CA MET A 9 16.14 -0.22 -7.56
C MET A 9 16.13 -0.25 -6.03
N LYS A 10 16.60 -1.32 -5.43
CA LYS A 10 16.67 -1.47 -3.98
C LYS A 10 17.48 -0.34 -3.35
N SER A 11 18.69 -0.11 -3.86
CA SER A 11 19.57 0.94 -3.35
C SER A 11 18.94 2.32 -3.50
N GLN A 12 18.33 2.59 -4.66
CA GLN A 12 17.73 3.88 -4.94
C GLN A 12 16.52 4.17 -4.03
N LEU A 13 15.63 3.20 -3.85
CA LEU A 13 14.45 3.36 -3.01
C LEU A 13 14.81 3.46 -1.54
N GLU A 14 15.72 2.62 -1.06
CA GLU A 14 16.18 2.65 0.33
C GLU A 14 16.88 3.98 0.67
N ALA A 15 17.67 4.51 -0.26
CA ALA A 15 18.40 5.75 -0.05
C ALA A 15 17.47 6.98 -0.02
N VAL A 16 16.43 7.00 -0.88
CA VAL A 16 15.56 8.17 -1.02
C VAL A 16 14.38 8.13 -0.05
N PHE A 17 13.77 6.95 0.12
CA PHE A 17 12.51 6.82 0.86
C PHE A 17 12.61 5.98 2.13
N ASP A 18 13.79 5.45 2.44
CA ASP A 18 14.00 4.53 3.58
C ASP A 18 13.03 3.34 3.54
N LEU A 19 12.84 2.78 2.34
CA LEU A 19 11.95 1.66 2.14
C LEU A 19 12.68 0.33 2.32
N GLU A 20 12.04 -0.60 3.02
CA GLU A 20 12.52 -1.98 3.11
C GLU A 20 12.24 -2.72 1.82
N ILE A 21 13.29 -3.25 1.16
CA ILE A 21 13.15 -4.10 -0.01
C ILE A 21 13.84 -5.43 0.29
N SER A 22 13.05 -6.44 0.60
CA SER A 22 13.54 -7.74 1.01
C SER A 22 12.55 -8.84 0.61
N ALA A 23 12.99 -10.10 0.66
CA ALA A 23 12.09 -11.24 0.45
C ALA A 23 10.98 -11.26 1.50
N ALA A 24 11.28 -10.87 2.73
CA ALA A 24 10.29 -10.81 3.80
C ALA A 24 9.20 -9.78 3.49
N MET A 25 9.59 -8.60 2.97
CA MET A 25 8.63 -7.57 2.56
C MET A 25 7.69 -8.08 1.46
N PHE A 26 8.21 -8.74 0.44
CA PHE A 26 7.38 -9.30 -0.62
C PHE A 26 6.48 -10.42 -0.10
N LYS A 27 6.93 -11.21 0.85
CA LYS A 27 6.11 -12.25 1.49
C LYS A 27 4.96 -11.63 2.28
N GLU A 28 5.23 -10.57 3.02
CA GLU A 28 4.20 -9.87 3.80
C GLU A 28 3.14 -9.20 2.93
N THR A 29 3.52 -8.74 1.73
CA THR A 29 2.59 -8.12 0.79
C THR A 29 1.96 -9.09 -0.20
N ALA A 30 2.28 -10.37 -0.15
CA ALA A 30 1.77 -11.37 -1.10
C ALA A 30 0.25 -11.49 -1.07
N GLN A 31 -0.36 -11.34 0.09
CA GLN A 31 -1.82 -11.39 0.22
C GLN A 31 -2.48 -10.23 -0.53
N GLN A 32 -1.94 -9.03 -0.41
CA GLN A 32 -2.44 -7.88 -1.16
C GLN A 32 -2.26 -8.08 -2.67
N TYR A 33 -1.13 -8.65 -3.09
CA TYR A 33 -0.91 -8.94 -4.50
C TYR A 33 -1.90 -9.95 -5.05
N SER A 34 -2.29 -10.95 -4.27
CA SER A 34 -3.26 -11.95 -4.71
C SER A 34 -4.62 -11.33 -5.08
N CYS A 35 -4.95 -10.17 -4.54
CA CYS A 35 -6.17 -9.44 -4.86
C CYS A 35 -6.08 -8.69 -6.20
N VAL A 36 -4.89 -8.41 -6.70
CA VAL A 36 -4.66 -7.55 -7.87
C VAL A 36 -3.81 -8.21 -8.96
N ASP A 37 -3.44 -9.46 -8.81
CA ASP A 37 -2.51 -10.15 -9.72
C ASP A 37 -3.01 -10.27 -11.16
N ARG A 38 -4.33 -10.14 -11.37
CA ARG A 38 -4.93 -10.16 -12.71
C ARG A 38 -4.84 -8.82 -13.43
N VAL A 39 -4.66 -7.72 -12.69
CA VAL A 39 -4.66 -6.36 -13.25
C VAL A 39 -3.32 -5.67 -13.11
N ILE A 40 -2.47 -6.10 -12.18
CA ILE A 40 -1.14 -5.54 -11.98
C ILE A 40 -0.10 -6.63 -12.30
N PRO A 41 0.70 -6.46 -13.38
CA PRO A 41 1.79 -7.38 -13.67
C PRO A 41 2.79 -7.46 -12.52
N GLU A 42 3.42 -8.60 -12.34
CA GLU A 42 4.40 -8.83 -11.27
C GLU A 42 5.51 -7.76 -11.27
N ALA A 43 6.00 -7.39 -12.45
CA ALA A 43 7.04 -6.35 -12.57
C ALA A 43 6.58 -5.01 -12.01
N GLU A 44 5.31 -4.64 -12.22
CA GLU A 44 4.74 -3.41 -11.66
C GLU A 44 4.51 -3.54 -10.16
N TRP A 45 4.07 -4.70 -9.69
CA TRP A 45 3.91 -4.95 -8.27
C TRP A 45 5.22 -4.83 -7.51
N MET A 46 6.32 -5.32 -8.09
CA MET A 46 7.64 -5.22 -7.46
C MET A 46 8.07 -3.77 -7.23
N LYS A 47 7.59 -2.82 -8.04
CA LYS A 47 7.81 -1.39 -7.81
C LYS A 47 6.91 -0.83 -6.71
N ARG A 48 5.69 -1.34 -6.57
CA ARG A 48 4.65 -0.82 -5.68
C ARG A 48 4.70 -1.44 -4.29
N ALA A 49 5.10 -2.70 -4.20
CA ALA A 49 5.08 -3.45 -2.95
C ALA A 49 5.88 -2.79 -1.81
N PRO A 50 7.06 -2.21 -2.03
CA PRO A 50 7.77 -1.51 -0.97
C PRO A 50 6.98 -0.35 -0.38
N TYR A 51 6.25 0.40 -1.21
CA TYR A 51 5.39 1.49 -0.75
C TYR A 51 4.18 0.98 0.01
N VAL A 52 3.54 -0.07 -0.49
CA VAL A 52 2.40 -0.71 0.20
C VAL A 52 2.83 -1.20 1.58
N HIS A 53 3.98 -1.85 1.66
CA HIS A 53 4.54 -2.34 2.92
C HIS A 53 4.81 -1.18 3.90
N ALA A 54 5.48 -0.12 3.43
CA ALA A 54 5.81 1.03 4.24
C ALA A 54 4.56 1.76 4.75
N ILE A 55 3.56 1.93 3.88
CA ILE A 55 2.30 2.58 4.25
C ILE A 55 1.56 1.76 5.32
N ASN A 56 1.47 0.44 5.14
CA ASN A 56 0.80 -0.42 6.11
C ASN A 56 1.53 -0.44 7.46
N LYS A 57 2.85 -0.37 7.44
CA LYS A 57 3.66 -0.27 8.65
C LYS A 57 3.41 1.07 9.37
N LEU A 58 3.42 2.17 8.63
CA LEU A 58 3.15 3.50 9.18
C LEU A 58 1.73 3.61 9.73
N LYS A 59 0.75 2.98 9.11
CA LYS A 59 -0.62 2.95 9.64
C LYS A 59 -0.65 2.40 11.06
N LYS A 60 0.04 1.31 11.29
CA LYS A 60 0.11 0.70 12.62
C LYS A 60 0.85 1.59 13.61
N GLU A 61 1.98 2.16 13.21
CA GLU A 61 2.77 3.03 14.08
C GLU A 61 2.05 4.31 14.46
N LYS A 62 1.27 4.87 13.54
CA LYS A 62 0.56 6.14 13.74
C LYS A 62 -0.87 5.98 14.23
N ASP A 63 -1.33 4.75 14.41
CA ASP A 63 -2.74 4.46 14.74
C ASP A 63 -3.67 5.15 13.72
N ALA A 64 -3.42 4.87 12.43
CA ALA A 64 -4.09 5.53 11.31
C ALA A 64 -4.99 4.57 10.55
N VAL A 65 -6.08 5.12 10.03
CA VAL A 65 -6.98 4.42 9.12
C VAL A 65 -7.01 5.15 7.78
N ILE A 66 -6.97 4.41 6.68
CA ILE A 66 -7.03 4.99 5.33
C ILE A 66 -8.41 4.73 4.72
N LEU A 67 -9.09 5.81 4.38
CA LEU A 67 -10.37 5.78 3.68
C LEU A 67 -10.10 6.05 2.20
N ALA A 68 -10.52 5.15 1.33
CA ALA A 68 -10.28 5.28 -0.11
C ALA A 68 -11.60 5.32 -0.87
N HIS A 69 -11.67 6.20 -1.86
CA HIS A 69 -12.80 6.27 -2.77
C HIS A 69 -12.80 5.05 -3.71
N ASN A 70 -13.98 4.66 -4.20
CA ASN A 70 -14.14 3.54 -5.11
C ASN A 70 -13.35 3.66 -6.42
N TYR A 71 -12.91 4.87 -6.76
CA TYR A 71 -12.17 5.13 -8.01
C TYR A 71 -10.65 5.01 -7.88
N MET A 72 -10.14 4.62 -6.71
CA MET A 72 -8.70 4.46 -6.53
C MET A 72 -8.17 3.29 -7.35
N THR A 73 -6.89 3.39 -7.71
CA THR A 73 -6.21 2.30 -8.41
C THR A 73 -6.17 1.02 -7.57
N PRO A 74 -6.06 -0.17 -8.20
CA PRO A 74 -6.12 -1.44 -7.46
C PRO A 74 -5.08 -1.58 -6.34
N ASP A 75 -3.89 -1.03 -6.52
CA ASP A 75 -2.84 -1.08 -5.50
C ASP A 75 -3.22 -0.29 -4.24
N ILE A 76 -3.93 0.82 -4.38
CA ILE A 76 -4.45 1.59 -3.24
C ILE A 76 -5.67 0.90 -2.64
N TYR A 77 -6.63 0.54 -3.49
CA TYR A 77 -7.90 -0.06 -3.06
C TYR A 77 -7.70 -1.36 -2.28
N HIS A 78 -6.85 -2.26 -2.77
CA HIS A 78 -6.61 -3.56 -2.15
C HIS A 78 -5.35 -3.61 -1.29
N GLY A 79 -4.41 -2.69 -1.50
CA GLY A 79 -3.12 -2.74 -0.83
C GLY A 79 -3.08 -2.00 0.50
N VAL A 80 -3.65 -0.81 0.58
CA VAL A 80 -3.47 0.07 1.74
C VAL A 80 -4.77 0.60 2.35
N ALA A 81 -5.87 0.63 1.59
CA ALA A 81 -7.14 1.14 2.09
C ALA A 81 -7.74 0.21 3.15
N ASP A 82 -8.26 0.80 4.20
CA ASP A 82 -8.99 0.06 5.25
C ASP A 82 -10.49 0.08 5.00
N ILE A 83 -11.01 1.23 4.55
CA ILE A 83 -12.42 1.42 4.26
C ILE A 83 -12.54 2.03 2.87
N VAL A 84 -13.39 1.43 2.03
CA VAL A 84 -13.63 1.91 0.68
C VAL A 84 -15.12 2.21 0.48
N GLY A 85 -15.42 3.21 -0.33
CA GLY A 85 -16.80 3.57 -0.58
C GLY A 85 -16.92 4.86 -1.40
N ASP A 86 -18.15 5.36 -1.55
CA ASP A 86 -18.39 6.67 -2.13
C ASP A 86 -18.18 7.76 -1.06
N SER A 87 -18.25 9.02 -1.48
CA SER A 87 -17.97 10.16 -0.59
C SER A 87 -18.89 10.21 0.63
N LEU A 88 -20.17 9.91 0.45
CA LEU A 88 -21.13 9.91 1.55
C LEU A 88 -20.82 8.78 2.55
N GLN A 89 -20.58 7.59 2.03
CA GLN A 89 -20.25 6.42 2.87
C GLN A 89 -18.96 6.65 3.66
N LEU A 90 -17.93 7.22 3.03
CA LEU A 90 -16.67 7.54 3.70
C LEU A 90 -16.87 8.59 4.80
N ALA A 91 -17.71 9.60 4.56
CA ALA A 91 -18.02 10.60 5.57
C ALA A 91 -18.71 9.98 6.80
N ILE A 92 -19.64 9.05 6.58
CA ILE A 92 -20.32 8.32 7.66
C ILE A 92 -19.33 7.44 8.43
N GLU A 93 -18.51 6.68 7.71
CA GLU A 93 -17.53 5.78 8.32
C GLU A 93 -16.47 6.56 9.12
N ALA A 94 -16.08 7.76 8.66
CA ALA A 94 -15.12 8.58 9.38
C ALA A 94 -15.58 8.93 10.80
N THR A 95 -16.90 8.99 11.05
CA THR A 95 -17.44 9.24 12.39
C THR A 95 -17.38 8.02 13.31
N ARG A 96 -17.14 6.84 12.75
CA ARG A 96 -17.18 5.56 13.48
C ARG A 96 -15.80 4.99 13.76
N VAL A 97 -14.75 5.50 13.12
CA VAL A 97 -13.41 4.97 13.31
C VAL A 97 -12.86 5.32 14.69
N LYS A 98 -12.05 4.42 15.24
CA LYS A 98 -11.45 4.59 16.57
C LYS A 98 -10.00 5.03 16.50
N GLU A 99 -9.39 4.92 15.33
CA GLU A 99 -8.02 5.31 15.11
C GLU A 99 -7.83 6.82 15.31
N SER A 100 -6.65 7.22 15.77
CA SER A 100 -6.38 8.62 16.09
C SER A 100 -6.08 9.47 14.85
N VAL A 101 -5.77 8.83 13.71
CA VAL A 101 -5.45 9.52 12.45
C VAL A 101 -6.31 8.97 11.33
N ILE A 102 -6.93 9.87 10.55
CA ILE A 102 -7.72 9.50 9.37
C ILE A 102 -7.03 10.09 8.14
N ILE A 103 -6.79 9.24 7.14
CA ILE A 103 -6.16 9.64 5.89
C ILE A 103 -7.12 9.42 4.73
#